data_f15b7cdd76bbcc523f8e961bb4868313
#
_entry.id   f15b7cdd76bbcc523f8e961bb4868313
#
_cell.length_a   1.000
_cell.length_b   1.000
_cell.length_c   1.000
_cell.angle_alpha   90.00
_cell.angle_beta   90.00
_cell.angle_gamma   90.00
#
_symmetry.space_group_name_H-M   'P 1'
#
loop_
_entity.id
_entity.type
_entity.pdbx_description
1 polymer ?
#
loop_
_entity_poly.entity_id
_entity_poly.type
_entity_poly.pdbx_seq_one_letter_code
_entity_poly.pdbx_strand_id
1 'polypeptide(L)'
;MTQQEFEQRVGMSVNATEYASIENVYMASDLDKDAFCILWEKMNFKRVARAREERATKLKEQMKKEQLFDILNKPYGKNEFGTLADNFYSKSEKAVLESIGIHMQQKRNGIPYFVSVESVLVDLRKYLKVA
;
A
#
# COMPACT_ATOMS: atom_id res chain seq x y z
N MET A 1 8.71 1.60 30.48
CA MET A 1 8.18 1.47 29.10
C MET A 1 9.33 1.64 28.12
N THR A 2 9.35 0.85 27.06
CA THR A 2 10.35 1.01 25.98
C THR A 2 9.78 1.86 24.84
N GLN A 3 10.65 2.38 23.99
CA GLN A 3 10.23 3.13 22.80
C GLN A 3 9.34 2.27 21.90
N GLN A 4 9.69 1.00 21.71
CA GLN A 4 8.91 0.07 20.91
C GLN A 4 7.52 -0.17 21.49
N GLU A 5 7.43 -0.34 22.80
CA GLU A 5 6.13 -0.49 23.48
C GLU A 5 5.23 0.74 23.28
N PHE A 6 5.81 1.93 23.40
CA PHE A 6 5.09 3.19 23.17
C PHE A 6 4.60 3.30 21.74
N GLU A 7 5.48 3.04 20.76
CA GLU A 7 5.14 3.13 19.35
C GLU A 7 4.05 2.14 18.95
N GLN A 8 4.06 0.93 19.52
CA GLN A 8 3.03 -0.07 19.26
C GLN A 8 1.67 0.35 19.83
N ARG A 9 1.65 0.90 21.03
CA ARG A 9 0.41 1.34 21.67
C ARG A 9 -0.22 2.54 21.00
N VAL A 10 0.60 3.52 20.63
CA VAL A 10 0.13 4.76 20.01
C VAL A 10 -0.09 4.62 18.50
N GLY A 11 0.61 3.68 17.86
CA GLY A 11 0.55 3.50 16.41
C GLY A 11 1.31 4.57 15.63
N MET A 12 2.31 5.19 16.26
CA MET A 12 3.11 6.26 15.69
C MET A 12 4.58 6.06 16.05
N SER A 13 5.48 6.37 15.12
CA SER A 13 6.92 6.33 15.36
C SER A 13 7.42 7.67 15.86
N VAL A 14 8.38 7.63 16.79
CA VAL A 14 9.05 8.81 17.33
C VAL A 14 10.56 8.59 17.28
N ASN A 15 11.35 9.66 17.28
CA ASN A 15 12.80 9.53 17.35
C ASN A 15 13.25 9.31 18.81
N ALA A 16 14.51 8.94 18.99
CA ALA A 16 15.06 8.62 20.31
C ALA A 16 15.04 9.83 21.26
N THR A 17 15.31 11.02 20.75
CA THR A 17 15.30 12.25 21.54
C THR A 17 13.89 12.59 22.02
N GLU A 18 12.91 12.50 21.15
CA GLU A 18 11.51 12.72 21.49
C GLU A 18 11.03 11.68 22.51
N TYR A 19 11.36 10.40 22.28
CA TYR A 19 10.98 9.33 23.21
C TYR A 19 11.58 9.55 24.60
N ALA A 20 12.83 10.00 24.70
CA ALA A 20 13.45 10.29 26.00
C ALA A 20 12.64 11.34 26.78
N SER A 21 12.16 12.38 26.11
CA SER A 21 11.27 13.38 26.72
C SER A 21 9.93 12.79 27.16
N ILE A 22 9.34 11.94 26.33
CA ILE A 22 8.10 11.23 26.63
C ILE A 22 8.27 10.31 27.83
N GLU A 23 9.37 9.57 27.90
CA GLU A 23 9.68 8.67 29.02
C GLU A 23 9.85 9.44 30.34
N ASN A 24 10.48 10.60 30.32
CA ASN A 24 10.59 11.44 31.49
C ASN A 24 9.23 11.89 32.03
N VAL A 25 8.32 12.26 31.15
CA VAL A 25 6.93 12.62 31.51
C VAL A 25 6.18 11.40 32.03
N TYR A 26 6.34 10.25 31.40
CA TYR A 26 5.75 9.00 31.85
C TYR A 26 6.18 8.64 33.27
N MET A 27 7.48 8.68 33.54
CA MET A 27 8.03 8.35 34.85
C MET A 27 7.53 9.30 35.96
N ALA A 28 7.25 10.54 35.62
CA ALA A 28 6.73 11.53 36.56
C ALA A 28 5.21 11.45 36.75
N SER A 29 4.50 10.74 35.89
CA SER A 29 3.03 10.78 35.83
C SER A 29 2.30 9.85 36.82
N ASP A 30 2.99 8.84 37.36
CA ASP A 30 2.41 7.76 38.19
C ASP A 30 1.31 6.95 37.48
N LEU A 31 1.16 7.09 36.18
CA LEU A 31 0.20 6.33 35.38
C LEU A 31 0.81 5.01 34.90
N ASP A 32 -0.03 4.00 34.68
CA ASP A 32 0.42 2.79 34.00
C ASP A 32 0.64 3.07 32.49
N LYS A 33 1.26 2.12 31.81
CA LYS A 33 1.61 2.25 30.39
C LYS A 33 0.41 2.58 29.51
N ASP A 34 -0.70 1.86 29.70
CA ASP A 34 -1.89 2.02 28.87
C ASP A 34 -2.57 3.36 29.14
N ALA A 35 -2.74 3.73 30.41
CA ALA A 35 -3.35 5.00 30.79
C ALA A 35 -2.54 6.19 30.29
N PHE A 36 -1.22 6.12 30.39
CA PHE A 36 -0.33 7.16 29.90
C PHE A 36 -0.44 7.31 28.38
N CYS A 37 -0.41 6.22 27.64
CA CYS A 37 -0.50 6.25 26.16
C CYS A 37 -1.85 6.80 25.69
N ILE A 38 -2.94 6.45 26.38
CA ILE A 38 -4.27 6.98 26.07
C ILE A 38 -4.31 8.49 26.30
N LEU A 39 -3.77 8.96 27.39
CA LEU A 39 -3.69 10.39 27.69
C LEU A 39 -2.83 11.14 26.67
N TRP A 40 -1.68 10.58 26.33
CA TRP A 40 -0.77 11.16 25.35
C TRP A 40 -1.42 11.27 23.97
N GLU A 41 -2.17 10.23 23.55
CA GLU A 41 -2.92 10.27 22.30
C GLU A 41 -3.96 11.39 22.28
N LYS A 42 -4.68 11.59 23.38
CA LYS A 42 -5.68 12.66 23.50
C LYS A 42 -5.04 14.05 23.37
N MET A 43 -3.89 14.24 23.99
CA MET A 43 -3.16 15.51 23.92
C MET A 43 -2.56 15.78 22.55
N ASN A 44 -2.30 14.72 21.76
CA ASN A 44 -1.66 14.78 20.44
C ASN A 44 -2.54 14.17 19.34
N PHE A 45 -3.87 14.27 19.48
CA PHE A 45 -4.78 13.50 18.60
C PHE A 45 -4.63 13.81 17.11
N LYS A 46 -4.36 15.05 16.74
CA LYS A 46 -4.17 15.43 15.33
C LYS A 46 -2.93 14.78 14.73
N ARG A 47 -1.82 14.80 15.50
CA ARG A 47 -0.56 14.20 15.09
C ARG A 47 -0.68 12.69 14.97
N VAL A 48 -1.33 12.04 15.94
CA VAL A 48 -1.53 10.60 15.95
C VAL A 48 -2.44 10.16 14.79
N ALA A 49 -3.54 10.87 14.58
CA ALA A 49 -4.46 10.58 13.48
C ALA A 49 -3.76 10.67 12.11
N ARG A 50 -2.95 11.72 11.91
CA ARG A 50 -2.18 11.92 10.68
C ARG A 50 -1.16 10.79 10.46
N ALA A 51 -0.44 10.40 11.51
CA ALA A 51 0.55 9.32 11.42
C ALA A 51 -0.10 7.98 11.08
N ARG A 52 -1.24 7.68 11.68
CA ARG A 52 -2.01 6.46 11.40
C ARG A 52 -2.54 6.44 9.97
N GLU A 53 -3.01 7.58 9.47
CA GLU A 53 -3.47 7.74 8.09
C GLU A 53 -2.33 7.51 7.09
N GLU A 54 -1.17 8.11 7.32
CA GLU A 54 0.01 7.92 6.49
C GLU A 54 0.47 6.45 6.47
N ARG A 55 0.45 5.78 7.62
CA ARG A 55 0.78 4.35 7.72
C ARG A 55 -0.21 3.48 6.95
N ALA A 56 -1.51 3.76 7.07
CA ALA A 56 -2.54 3.03 6.33
C ALA A 56 -2.39 3.22 4.81
N THR A 57 -2.08 4.44 4.36
CA THR A 57 -1.84 4.75 2.95
C THR A 57 -0.63 3.97 2.42
N LYS A 58 0.49 3.98 3.15
CA LYS A 58 1.69 3.22 2.77
C LYS A 58 1.42 1.73 2.68
N LEU A 59 0.66 1.18 3.62
CA LEU A 59 0.30 -0.24 3.60
C LEU A 59 -0.56 -0.59 2.38
N LYS A 60 -1.53 0.25 2.04
CA LYS A 60 -2.36 0.07 0.84
C LYS A 60 -1.52 0.10 -0.44
N GLU A 61 -0.59 1.04 -0.53
CA GLU A 61 0.31 1.14 -1.68
C GLU A 61 1.19 -0.10 -1.82
N GLN A 62 1.73 -0.59 -0.72
CA GLN A 62 2.55 -1.80 -0.71
C GLN A 62 1.75 -3.03 -1.12
N MET A 63 0.53 -3.20 -0.58
CA MET A 63 -0.36 -4.32 -0.95
C MET A 63 -0.72 -4.27 -2.43
N LYS A 64 -1.01 -3.09 -2.96
CA LYS A 64 -1.30 -2.90 -4.38
C LYS A 64 -0.10 -3.28 -5.24
N LYS A 65 1.11 -2.89 -4.84
CA LYS A 65 2.35 -3.24 -5.54
C LYS A 65 2.57 -4.74 -5.56
N GLU A 66 2.34 -5.44 -4.44
CA GLU A 66 2.43 -6.89 -4.37
C GLU A 66 1.43 -7.56 -5.30
N GLN A 67 0.19 -7.09 -5.34
CA GLN A 67 -0.83 -7.59 -6.27
C GLN A 67 -0.42 -7.42 -7.74
N LEU A 68 0.20 -6.28 -8.08
CA LEU A 68 0.69 -6.03 -9.43
C LEU A 68 1.83 -6.97 -9.81
N PHE A 69 2.75 -7.27 -8.90
CA PHE A 69 3.80 -8.26 -9.13
C PHE A 69 3.24 -9.66 -9.31
N ASP A 70 2.21 -10.03 -8.55
CA ASP A 70 1.53 -11.32 -8.71
C ASP A 70 0.88 -11.44 -10.10
N ILE A 71 0.26 -10.36 -10.58
CA ILE A 71 -0.32 -10.30 -11.93
C ILE A 71 0.79 -10.43 -12.99
N LEU A 72 1.91 -9.72 -12.82
CA LEU A 72 3.04 -9.79 -13.74
C LEU A 72 3.61 -11.21 -13.83
N ASN A 73 3.64 -11.93 -12.72
CA ASN A 73 4.19 -13.28 -12.64
C ASN A 73 3.16 -14.38 -12.92
N LYS A 74 1.93 -14.02 -13.30
CA LYS A 74 0.92 -15.01 -13.68
C LYS A 74 1.44 -15.85 -14.83
N PRO A 75 1.32 -17.20 -14.75
CA PRO A 75 1.81 -18.10 -15.81
C PRO A 75 1.22 -17.75 -17.17
N TYR A 76 2.09 -17.54 -18.15
CA TYR A 76 1.75 -17.19 -19.50
C TYR A 76 2.61 -18.02 -20.45
N GLY A 77 2.04 -19.07 -21.01
CA GLY A 77 2.73 -20.03 -21.88
C GLY A 77 2.41 -19.83 -23.35
N LYS A 78 2.94 -20.72 -24.18
CA LYS A 78 2.72 -20.69 -25.63
C LYS A 78 1.24 -20.81 -26.02
N ASN A 79 0.44 -21.49 -25.19
CA ASN A 79 -0.98 -21.67 -25.45
C ASN A 79 -1.81 -20.39 -25.29
N GLU A 80 -1.26 -19.40 -24.60
CA GLU A 80 -1.92 -18.11 -24.36
C GLU A 80 -1.51 -17.05 -25.37
N PHE A 81 -0.59 -17.34 -26.30
CA PHE A 81 -0.20 -16.39 -27.34
C PHE A 81 -1.41 -15.95 -28.16
N GLY A 82 -1.58 -14.65 -28.34
CA GLY A 82 -2.71 -14.08 -29.04
C GLY A 82 -3.99 -13.99 -28.20
N THR A 83 -3.96 -14.48 -26.96
CA THR A 83 -5.11 -14.36 -26.05
C THR A 83 -5.33 -12.90 -25.69
N LEU A 84 -6.57 -12.46 -25.71
CA LEU A 84 -6.94 -11.12 -25.27
C LEU A 84 -6.81 -11.03 -23.75
N ALA A 85 -6.30 -9.90 -23.27
CA ALA A 85 -6.14 -9.67 -21.83
C ALA A 85 -7.45 -9.80 -21.06
N ASP A 86 -8.56 -9.38 -21.66
CA ASP A 86 -9.88 -9.48 -21.05
C ASP A 86 -10.28 -10.93 -20.72
N ASN A 87 -9.82 -11.88 -21.52
CA ASN A 87 -10.09 -13.31 -21.30
C ASN A 87 -9.06 -14.00 -20.40
N PHE A 88 -7.85 -13.47 -20.34
CA PHE A 88 -6.74 -14.05 -19.59
C PHE A 88 -6.78 -13.69 -18.11
N TYR A 89 -7.07 -12.43 -17.80
CA TYR A 89 -7.08 -11.93 -16.42
C TYR A 89 -8.45 -12.12 -15.78
N SER A 90 -8.46 -12.46 -14.49
CA SER A 90 -9.69 -12.53 -13.71
C SER A 90 -10.30 -11.15 -13.49
N LYS A 91 -11.55 -11.12 -13.06
CA LYS A 91 -12.25 -9.86 -12.76
C LYS A 91 -11.50 -9.00 -11.74
N SER A 92 -10.96 -9.63 -10.67
CA SER A 92 -10.18 -8.92 -9.65
C SER A 92 -8.85 -8.40 -10.19
N GLU A 93 -8.16 -9.19 -11.02
CA GLU A 93 -6.91 -8.77 -11.67
C GLU A 93 -7.14 -7.60 -12.61
N LYS A 94 -8.21 -7.66 -13.42
CA LYS A 94 -8.58 -6.54 -14.30
C LYS A 94 -8.88 -5.27 -13.54
N ALA A 95 -9.55 -5.35 -12.39
CA ALA A 95 -9.84 -4.20 -11.56
C ALA A 95 -8.56 -3.53 -11.03
N VAL A 96 -7.58 -4.33 -10.61
CA VAL A 96 -6.27 -3.82 -10.16
C VAL A 96 -5.54 -3.14 -11.31
N LEU A 97 -5.51 -3.74 -12.50
CA LEU A 97 -4.86 -3.17 -13.68
C LEU A 97 -5.53 -1.86 -14.12
N GLU A 98 -6.85 -1.80 -14.13
CA GLU A 98 -7.59 -0.58 -14.45
C GLU A 98 -7.30 0.56 -13.46
N SER A 99 -7.09 0.23 -12.20
CA SER A 99 -6.78 1.22 -11.16
C SER A 99 -5.48 1.96 -11.40
N ILE A 100 -4.57 1.42 -12.21
CA ILE A 100 -3.30 2.06 -12.59
C ILE A 100 -3.30 2.55 -14.03
N GLY A 101 -4.46 2.57 -14.70
CA GLY A 101 -4.60 3.07 -16.06
C GLY A 101 -4.36 2.06 -17.17
N ILE A 102 -4.20 0.78 -16.85
CA ILE A 102 -4.07 -0.29 -17.84
C ILE A 102 -5.46 -0.87 -18.13
N HIS A 103 -6.04 -0.46 -19.24
CA HIS A 103 -7.39 -0.87 -19.61
C HIS A 103 -7.37 -2.03 -20.62
N MET A 104 -8.35 -2.93 -20.48
CA MET A 104 -8.48 -4.09 -21.37
C MET A 104 -8.99 -3.68 -22.74
N GLN A 105 -9.75 -2.60 -22.84
CA GLN A 105 -10.23 -2.04 -24.08
C GLN A 105 -9.67 -0.62 -24.27
N GLN A 106 -9.11 -0.37 -25.44
CA GLN A 106 -8.55 0.92 -25.81
C GLN A 106 -9.12 1.39 -27.13
N LYS A 107 -8.89 2.65 -27.49
CA LYS A 107 -9.31 3.21 -28.78
C LYS A 107 -8.12 3.59 -29.61
N ARG A 108 -8.15 3.25 -30.90
CA ARG A 108 -7.17 3.68 -31.88
C ARG A 108 -7.89 4.36 -33.02
N ASN A 109 -7.60 5.64 -33.26
CA ASN A 109 -8.31 6.45 -34.25
C ASN A 109 -9.84 6.41 -34.08
N GLY A 110 -10.31 6.41 -32.82
CA GLY A 110 -11.73 6.37 -32.48
C GLY A 110 -12.37 4.99 -32.55
N ILE A 111 -11.62 3.95 -32.97
CA ILE A 111 -12.12 2.57 -33.09
C ILE A 111 -11.72 1.80 -31.83
N PRO A 112 -12.69 1.20 -31.09
CA PRO A 112 -12.37 0.39 -29.93
C PRO A 112 -11.74 -0.94 -30.33
N TYR A 113 -10.77 -1.39 -29.52
CA TYR A 113 -10.14 -2.71 -29.68
C TYR A 113 -9.74 -3.25 -28.32
N PHE A 114 -9.68 -4.58 -28.19
CA PHE A 114 -9.21 -5.24 -26.99
C PHE A 114 -7.70 -5.48 -27.10
N VAL A 115 -6.98 -5.22 -26.01
CA VAL A 115 -5.53 -5.37 -25.96
C VAL A 115 -5.12 -6.82 -25.74
N SER A 116 -3.94 -7.20 -26.24
CA SER A 116 -3.35 -8.52 -25.99
C SER A 116 -2.71 -8.59 -24.60
N VAL A 117 -2.46 -9.80 -24.11
CA VAL A 117 -1.74 -10.03 -22.86
C VAL A 117 -0.34 -9.43 -22.93
N GLU A 118 0.34 -9.57 -24.07
CA GLU A 118 1.70 -9.02 -24.29
C GLU A 118 1.72 -7.50 -24.09
N SER A 119 0.71 -6.80 -24.60
CA SER A 119 0.58 -5.35 -24.44
C SER A 119 0.44 -4.96 -22.98
N VAL A 120 -0.39 -5.69 -22.22
CA VAL A 120 -0.56 -5.46 -20.78
C VAL A 120 0.74 -5.72 -20.04
N LEU A 121 1.47 -6.77 -20.35
CA LEU A 121 2.75 -7.08 -19.72
C LEU A 121 3.80 -5.98 -19.96
N VAL A 122 3.85 -5.45 -21.16
CA VAL A 122 4.76 -4.33 -21.48
C VAL A 122 4.42 -3.11 -20.63
N ASP A 123 3.16 -2.72 -20.57
CA ASP A 123 2.70 -1.57 -19.82
C ASP A 123 2.92 -1.76 -18.31
N LEU A 124 2.66 -2.97 -17.80
CA LEU A 124 2.84 -3.30 -16.39
C LEU A 124 4.31 -3.26 -15.98
N ARG A 125 5.21 -3.78 -16.82
CA ARG A 125 6.65 -3.68 -16.59
C ARG A 125 7.14 -2.24 -16.54
N LYS A 126 6.64 -1.39 -17.43
CA LYS A 126 6.95 0.05 -17.41
C LYS A 126 6.47 0.69 -16.12
N TYR A 127 5.26 0.39 -15.71
CA TYR A 127 4.70 0.92 -14.45
C TYR A 127 5.51 0.52 -13.23
N LEU A 128 5.89 -0.76 -13.17
CA LEU A 128 6.68 -1.32 -12.05
C LEU A 128 8.18 -1.02 -12.18
N LYS A 129 8.61 -0.45 -13.28
CA LYS A 129 10.02 -0.13 -13.58
C LYS A 129 10.92 -1.37 -13.53
N VAL A 130 10.46 -2.47 -14.09
CA VAL A 130 11.22 -3.71 -14.23
C VAL A 130 11.50 -3.98 -15.71
N ALA A 131 12.60 -4.68 -15.97
CA ALA A 131 13.02 -5.01 -17.33
C ALA A 131 12.18 -6.11 -17.97
#